data_1d488e484e7b8da5a923d226d6f6a7e2
#
_entry.id   1d488e484e7b8da5a923d226d6f6a7e2
#
_cell.length_a   1.000
_cell.length_b   1.000
_cell.length_c   1.000
_cell.angle_alpha   90.00
_cell.angle_beta   90.00
_cell.angle_gamma   90.00
#
_symmetry.space_group_name_H-M   'P 1'
#
loop_
_entity.id
_entity.type
_entity.pdbx_description
1 polymer ?
#
loop_
_entity_poly.entity_id
_entity_poly.type
_entity_poly.pdbx_seq_one_letter_code
_entity_poly.pdbx_strand_id
1 'polypeptide(L)'
;MNASPQAKGRRAALHDLPRRWPLACALLLSLPLPAFADSVTDWSAFADEVIGSAGGPPQQFRVLAMTQIAVHDALNSIDRRYRTYSVVGPVNPNASPDAAVARAAADVLRATMPSQAATINAHYAAAIAALPGCPVAAPGCIDQGIAAGAASAAAILQERQGDGSATPHLPYTLAPGPGIYQPTPPTPPPPAPYPQFAGWANLVPFAIISRRQFMAPRAPELRLKSRAYADEYNEVKAVGSFAVRNAAPDSEESRVARYFPAGGANLNAIARAVVAGKSLDRWQHARLFALVNMAVTDALITTFHAKYTYTFWRPYTAIHWSDDGNPRTRPDPAWTSYLTTPPYPDYPCGLPTTMGAGAQVMRSYFGTNHLPYTLAAGGITRSYTRLSDAESDSVDARVYAGIHFRFGCEAGVVQSRKVGKWVYHTQLRPLPHW
;
A
#
# COMPACT_ATOMS: atom_id res chain seq x y z
N MET A 1 31.85 61.10 63.77
CA MET A 1 33.18 61.68 63.45
C MET A 1 33.23 61.72 61.93
N ASN A 2 33.03 62.91 61.44
CA ASN A 2 33.91 63.69 60.55
C ASN A 2 34.25 62.98 59.22
N ALA A 3 34.16 63.51 58.06
CA ALA A 3 33.73 64.81 57.56
C ALA A 3 33.72 64.68 56.02
N SER A 4 32.79 65.27 55.36
CA SER A 4 32.90 65.77 54.00
C SER A 4 34.00 66.84 53.91
N PRO A 5 34.57 67.26 52.77
CA PRO A 5 33.83 67.95 51.73
C PRO A 5 34.42 67.99 50.27
N GLN A 6 33.57 68.53 49.37
CA GLN A 6 33.80 69.50 48.28
C GLN A 6 34.43 69.01 46.96
N ALA A 7 33.74 69.00 45.89
CA ALA A 7 33.32 70.03 44.93
C ALA A 7 34.43 70.76 44.16
N LYS A 8 34.40 70.64 42.80
CA LYS A 8 34.66 71.67 41.74
C LYS A 8 34.91 70.84 40.43
N GLY A 9 34.18 70.87 39.40
CA GLY A 9 33.78 72.02 38.59
C GLY A 9 34.55 71.98 37.27
N ARG A 10 33.87 71.88 36.21
CA ARG A 10 34.03 72.52 34.89
C ARG A 10 34.10 71.58 33.64
N ARG A 11 33.15 71.88 32.83
CA ARG A 11 33.19 72.19 31.38
C ARG A 11 32.98 70.98 30.39
N ALA A 12 31.96 71.26 29.57
CA ALA A 12 31.50 70.66 28.37
C ALA A 12 32.58 70.39 27.32
N ALA A 13 32.46 69.27 26.65
CA ALA A 13 32.85 69.12 25.25
C ALA A 13 31.82 68.23 24.53
N LEU A 14 31.18 68.80 23.57
CA LEU A 14 30.37 68.13 22.56
C LEU A 14 31.29 67.26 21.72
N HIS A 15 31.04 65.98 21.66
CA HIS A 15 31.57 65.16 20.56
C HIS A 15 30.52 64.09 20.15
N ASP A 16 30.09 64.22 18.94
CA ASP A 16 29.58 63.27 17.96
C ASP A 16 29.03 61.92 18.41
N LEU A 17 27.71 61.78 18.27
CA LEU A 17 26.96 60.50 18.25
C LEU A 17 27.07 59.88 16.86
N PRO A 18 27.53 58.63 16.69
CA PRO A 18 27.39 57.92 15.43
C PRO A 18 25.94 57.48 15.24
N ARG A 19 25.34 57.88 14.15
CA ARG A 19 24.08 57.40 13.63
C ARG A 19 24.09 55.89 13.51
N ARG A 20 23.46 55.21 14.45
CA ARG A 20 23.12 53.77 14.31
C ARG A 20 21.92 53.67 13.39
N TRP A 21 22.14 53.15 12.18
CA TRP A 21 21.09 52.66 11.29
C TRP A 21 20.52 51.37 11.88
N PRO A 22 19.17 51.20 11.96
CA PRO A 22 18.63 49.92 12.30
C PRO A 22 18.81 48.97 11.11
N LEU A 23 19.61 47.91 11.28
CA LEU A 23 19.57 46.74 10.43
C LEU A 23 18.19 46.11 10.60
N ALA A 24 17.29 46.42 9.68
CA ALA A 24 16.06 45.63 9.49
C ALA A 24 16.48 44.27 8.96
N CYS A 25 16.61 43.26 9.85
CA CYS A 25 16.61 41.85 9.46
C CYS A 25 15.24 41.54 8.85
N ALA A 26 15.18 41.58 7.51
CA ALA A 26 14.07 40.99 6.78
C ALA A 26 14.14 39.47 7.01
N LEU A 27 13.36 38.95 7.97
CA LEU A 27 13.02 37.54 8.01
C LEU A 27 12.24 37.24 6.73
N LEU A 28 12.92 36.72 5.72
CA LEU A 28 12.30 36.00 4.62
C LEU A 28 11.65 34.75 5.22
N LEU A 29 10.38 34.85 5.61
CA LEU A 29 9.51 33.71 5.78
C LEU A 29 9.47 32.99 4.43
N SER A 30 10.29 31.98 4.27
CA SER A 30 10.12 30.99 3.22
C SER A 30 8.83 30.23 3.51
N LEU A 31 7.71 30.74 2.99
CA LEU A 31 6.49 29.97 2.88
C LEU A 31 6.89 28.70 2.12
N PRO A 32 6.61 27.50 2.63
CA PRO A 32 6.80 26.31 1.83
C PRO A 32 5.90 26.48 0.62
N LEU A 33 6.51 26.54 -0.56
CA LEU A 33 5.79 26.40 -1.82
C LEU A 33 4.99 25.11 -1.70
N PRO A 34 3.69 25.10 -2.04
CA PRO A 34 2.97 23.85 -2.11
C PRO A 34 3.78 22.93 -3.02
N ALA A 35 4.18 21.77 -2.51
CA ALA A 35 4.76 20.73 -3.33
C ALA A 35 3.66 20.40 -4.35
N PHE A 36 3.79 20.89 -5.57
CA PHE A 36 2.91 20.51 -6.67
C PHE A 36 3.07 18.98 -6.77
N ALA A 37 1.97 18.27 -6.56
CA ALA A 37 1.92 16.86 -6.88
C ALA A 37 2.36 16.73 -8.35
N ASP A 38 3.32 15.86 -8.63
CA ASP A 38 3.69 15.59 -10.01
C ASP A 38 2.66 14.67 -10.68
N SER A 39 2.69 14.58 -11.98
CA SER A 39 1.71 13.76 -12.73
C SER A 39 1.67 12.29 -12.28
N VAL A 40 2.77 11.74 -11.75
CA VAL A 40 2.82 10.35 -11.26
C VAL A 40 2.02 10.21 -9.98
N THR A 41 2.19 11.13 -9.02
CA THR A 41 1.43 11.12 -7.77
C THR A 41 -0.05 11.41 -7.99
N ASP A 42 -0.38 12.30 -8.93
CA ASP A 42 -1.77 12.62 -9.30
C ASP A 42 -2.47 11.41 -9.90
N TRP A 43 -1.85 10.76 -10.89
CA TRP A 43 -2.41 9.55 -11.50
C TRP A 43 -2.45 8.36 -10.54
N SER A 44 -1.53 8.29 -9.57
CA SER A 44 -1.60 7.30 -8.49
C SER A 44 -2.81 7.55 -7.58
N ALA A 45 -3.14 8.81 -7.27
CA ALA A 45 -4.32 9.15 -6.49
C ALA A 45 -5.60 8.84 -7.26
N PHE A 46 -5.68 9.25 -8.52
CA PHE A 46 -6.83 8.96 -9.36
C PHE A 46 -7.07 7.46 -9.57
N ALA A 47 -6.00 6.66 -9.72
CA ALA A 47 -6.14 5.21 -9.81
C ALA A 47 -6.78 4.62 -8.55
N ASP A 48 -6.42 5.11 -7.35
CA ASP A 48 -7.03 4.68 -6.09
C ASP A 48 -8.53 5.02 -6.02
N GLU A 49 -8.98 6.12 -6.64
CA GLU A 49 -10.40 6.52 -6.67
C GLU A 49 -11.24 5.57 -7.52
N VAL A 50 -10.72 5.12 -8.67
CA VAL A 50 -11.49 4.32 -9.63
C VAL A 50 -11.33 2.81 -9.42
N ILE A 51 -10.31 2.38 -8.68
CA ILE A 51 -9.89 0.97 -8.58
C ILE A 51 -10.94 0.05 -7.97
N GLY A 52 -11.87 0.58 -7.17
CA GLY A 52 -12.91 -0.21 -6.52
C GLY A 52 -13.75 -1.07 -7.47
N SER A 53 -13.86 -0.67 -8.75
CA SER A 53 -14.58 -1.42 -9.76
C SER A 53 -13.81 -2.60 -10.36
N ALA A 54 -12.53 -2.76 -10.05
CA ALA A 54 -11.69 -3.86 -10.54
C ALA A 54 -11.96 -5.21 -9.82
N GLY A 55 -12.87 -5.25 -8.86
CA GLY A 55 -13.16 -6.43 -8.04
C GLY A 55 -12.52 -6.37 -6.66
N GLY A 56 -12.16 -7.53 -6.10
CA GLY A 56 -11.56 -7.60 -4.77
C GLY A 56 -10.10 -7.15 -4.73
N PRO A 57 -9.51 -7.05 -3.51
CA PRO A 57 -8.17 -6.53 -3.33
C PRO A 57 -7.09 -7.14 -4.23
N PRO A 58 -7.05 -8.46 -4.49
CA PRO A 58 -6.04 -9.02 -5.36
C PRO A 58 -6.09 -8.47 -6.79
N GLN A 59 -7.30 -8.33 -7.37
CA GLN A 59 -7.48 -7.76 -8.71
C GLN A 59 -7.07 -6.28 -8.75
N GLN A 60 -7.45 -5.53 -7.71
CA GLN A 60 -7.10 -4.12 -7.58
C GLN A 60 -5.58 -3.91 -7.62
N PHE A 61 -4.82 -4.66 -6.84
CA PHE A 61 -3.36 -4.53 -6.83
C PHE A 61 -2.72 -4.94 -8.15
N ARG A 62 -3.29 -5.94 -8.86
CA ARG A 62 -2.81 -6.28 -10.22
C ARG A 62 -2.99 -5.09 -11.19
N VAL A 63 -4.14 -4.46 -11.19
CA VAL A 63 -4.39 -3.29 -12.05
C VAL A 63 -3.45 -2.14 -11.69
N LEU A 64 -3.27 -1.86 -10.39
CA LEU A 64 -2.33 -0.83 -9.93
C LEU A 64 -0.89 -1.16 -10.34
N ALA A 65 -0.44 -2.41 -10.23
CA ALA A 65 0.88 -2.82 -10.67
C ALA A 65 1.08 -2.57 -12.17
N MET A 66 0.14 -2.98 -13.02
CA MET A 66 0.20 -2.75 -14.46
C MET A 66 0.22 -1.25 -14.80
N THR A 67 -0.62 -0.45 -14.13
CA THR A 67 -0.68 1.00 -14.34
C THR A 67 0.64 1.67 -13.98
N GLN A 68 1.21 1.36 -12.82
CA GLN A 68 2.45 1.98 -12.35
C GLN A 68 3.68 1.50 -13.16
N ILE A 69 3.67 0.25 -13.64
CA ILE A 69 4.70 -0.26 -14.57
C ILE A 69 4.63 0.50 -15.89
N ALA A 70 3.43 0.67 -16.47
CA ALA A 70 3.27 1.43 -17.72
C ALA A 70 3.79 2.87 -17.58
N VAL A 71 3.47 3.54 -16.47
CA VAL A 71 3.97 4.89 -16.16
C VAL A 71 5.49 4.91 -16.03
N HIS A 72 6.07 3.98 -15.30
CA HIS A 72 7.52 3.86 -15.14
C HIS A 72 8.22 3.63 -16.48
N ASP A 73 7.73 2.70 -17.29
CA ASP A 73 8.37 2.35 -18.56
C ASP A 73 8.22 3.45 -19.62
N ALA A 74 7.07 4.18 -19.61
CA ALA A 74 6.88 5.33 -20.48
C ALA A 74 7.91 6.44 -20.19
N LEU A 75 8.15 6.76 -18.92
CA LEU A 75 9.17 7.72 -18.53
C LEU A 75 10.58 7.25 -18.92
N ASN A 76 10.88 5.97 -18.72
CA ASN A 76 12.20 5.41 -19.06
C ASN A 76 12.40 5.16 -20.56
N SER A 77 11.37 5.26 -21.41
CA SER A 77 11.52 5.34 -22.86
C SER A 77 12.00 6.73 -23.33
N ILE A 78 11.66 7.79 -22.57
CA ILE A 78 12.07 9.19 -22.85
C ILE A 78 13.49 9.45 -22.33
N ASP A 79 13.71 9.16 -21.04
CA ASP A 79 15.02 9.31 -20.37
C ASP A 79 15.32 8.05 -19.55
N ARG A 80 16.26 7.27 -20.01
CA ARG A 80 16.52 5.90 -19.55
C ARG A 80 17.41 5.87 -18.31
N ARG A 81 16.81 5.97 -17.13
CA ARG A 81 17.49 5.93 -15.83
C ARG A 81 17.46 4.56 -15.16
N TYR A 82 16.41 3.80 -15.42
CA TYR A 82 16.17 2.49 -14.83
C TYR A 82 15.92 1.42 -15.91
N ARG A 83 16.12 0.16 -15.55
CA ARG A 83 15.66 -0.95 -16.37
C ARG A 83 14.14 -0.92 -16.44
N THR A 84 13.58 -1.04 -17.63
CA THR A 84 12.14 -1.17 -17.84
C THR A 84 11.67 -2.58 -17.46
N TYR A 85 10.41 -2.71 -17.12
CA TYR A 85 9.77 -4.00 -16.90
C TYR A 85 9.43 -4.66 -18.24
N SER A 86 8.66 -3.97 -19.07
CA SER A 86 8.32 -4.40 -20.42
C SER A 86 9.35 -3.92 -21.44
N VAL A 87 9.37 -4.58 -22.60
CA VAL A 87 10.25 -4.15 -23.69
C VAL A 87 9.62 -2.95 -24.40
N VAL A 88 10.14 -1.76 -24.08
CA VAL A 88 9.77 -0.51 -24.76
C VAL A 88 11.00 0.11 -25.42
N GLY A 89 10.84 0.58 -26.66
CA GLY A 89 11.91 1.25 -27.39
C GLY A 89 12.15 2.67 -26.87
N PRO A 90 13.34 3.24 -27.11
CA PRO A 90 13.60 4.64 -26.83
C PRO A 90 12.78 5.55 -27.75
N VAL A 91 12.34 6.68 -27.22
CA VAL A 91 11.62 7.72 -27.94
C VAL A 91 12.40 9.04 -27.91
N ASN A 92 11.87 10.08 -28.54
CA ASN A 92 12.48 11.40 -28.53
C ASN A 92 12.66 11.90 -27.08
N PRO A 93 13.87 12.29 -26.65
CA PRO A 93 14.13 12.78 -25.31
C PRO A 93 13.41 14.10 -24.97
N ASN A 94 12.88 14.79 -25.99
CA ASN A 94 12.08 15.99 -25.82
C ASN A 94 10.57 15.72 -25.70
N ALA A 95 10.14 14.47 -25.73
CA ALA A 95 8.74 14.10 -25.50
C ALA A 95 8.27 14.54 -24.10
N SER A 96 7.01 14.98 -24.00
CA SER A 96 6.42 15.43 -22.71
C SER A 96 6.29 14.25 -21.74
N PRO A 97 7.02 14.28 -20.61
CA PRO A 97 6.87 13.22 -19.60
C PRO A 97 5.47 13.18 -18.99
N ASP A 98 4.83 14.32 -18.79
CA ASP A 98 3.49 14.38 -18.18
C ASP A 98 2.43 13.84 -19.13
N ALA A 99 2.54 14.09 -20.43
CA ALA A 99 1.68 13.47 -21.44
C ALA A 99 1.88 11.94 -21.50
N ALA A 100 3.11 11.47 -21.35
CA ALA A 100 3.43 10.05 -21.33
C ALA A 100 2.84 9.34 -20.09
N VAL A 101 2.98 9.94 -18.92
CA VAL A 101 2.37 9.45 -17.67
C VAL A 101 0.85 9.36 -17.79
N ALA A 102 0.22 10.48 -18.22
CA ALA A 102 -1.24 10.54 -18.35
C ALA A 102 -1.77 9.48 -19.32
N ARG A 103 -1.11 9.32 -20.46
CA ARG A 103 -1.54 8.33 -21.46
C ARG A 103 -1.31 6.90 -21.00
N ALA A 104 -0.16 6.59 -20.41
CA ALA A 104 0.15 5.25 -19.92
C ALA A 104 -0.84 4.80 -18.85
N ALA A 105 -1.11 5.65 -17.87
CA ALA A 105 -2.06 5.34 -16.81
C ALA A 105 -3.49 5.19 -17.36
N ALA A 106 -3.95 6.13 -18.18
CA ALA A 106 -5.30 6.12 -18.74
C ALA A 106 -5.57 4.88 -19.59
N ASP A 107 -4.62 4.45 -20.43
CA ASP A 107 -4.83 3.29 -21.32
C ASP A 107 -4.91 1.99 -20.54
N VAL A 108 -4.05 1.78 -19.54
CA VAL A 108 -4.14 0.58 -18.68
C VAL A 108 -5.45 0.57 -17.89
N LEU A 109 -5.82 1.69 -17.27
CA LEU A 109 -7.06 1.79 -16.51
C LEU A 109 -8.29 1.56 -17.39
N ARG A 110 -8.36 2.13 -18.59
CA ARG A 110 -9.47 1.89 -19.53
C ARG A 110 -9.59 0.43 -19.95
N ALA A 111 -8.47 -0.21 -20.26
CA ALA A 111 -8.45 -1.61 -20.69
C ALA A 111 -8.86 -2.58 -19.56
N THR A 112 -8.52 -2.25 -18.33
CA THR A 112 -8.77 -3.12 -17.17
C THR A 112 -10.07 -2.80 -16.42
N MET A 113 -10.60 -1.60 -16.58
CA MET A 113 -11.81 -1.11 -15.91
C MET A 113 -12.76 -0.40 -16.90
N PRO A 114 -13.32 -1.11 -17.87
CA PRO A 114 -14.15 -0.51 -18.91
C PRO A 114 -15.41 0.20 -18.37
N SER A 115 -15.92 -0.20 -17.22
CA SER A 115 -17.05 0.47 -16.54
C SER A 115 -16.72 1.90 -16.08
N GLN A 116 -15.45 2.23 -15.91
CA GLN A 116 -14.96 3.55 -15.50
C GLN A 116 -14.45 4.39 -16.68
N ALA A 117 -14.61 3.92 -17.92
CA ALA A 117 -14.02 4.56 -19.10
C ALA A 117 -14.38 6.04 -19.24
N ALA A 118 -15.62 6.43 -18.94
CA ALA A 118 -16.05 7.83 -19.02
C ALA A 118 -15.29 8.71 -18.02
N THR A 119 -15.17 8.28 -16.77
CA THR A 119 -14.44 8.99 -15.70
C THR A 119 -12.96 9.09 -16.04
N ILE A 120 -12.36 8.00 -16.51
CA ILE A 120 -10.93 7.96 -16.91
C ILE A 120 -10.68 8.88 -18.08
N ASN A 121 -11.57 8.92 -19.10
CA ASN A 121 -11.44 9.80 -20.25
C ASN A 121 -11.56 11.27 -19.87
N ALA A 122 -12.47 11.63 -18.97
CA ALA A 122 -12.60 13.01 -18.48
C ALA A 122 -11.35 13.46 -17.74
N HIS A 123 -10.80 12.62 -16.84
CA HIS A 123 -9.56 12.92 -16.12
C HIS A 123 -8.37 13.05 -17.09
N TYR A 124 -8.24 12.15 -18.07
CA TYR A 124 -7.19 12.20 -19.07
C TYR A 124 -7.27 13.48 -19.92
N ALA A 125 -8.47 13.84 -20.41
CA ALA A 125 -8.66 15.04 -21.20
C ALA A 125 -8.28 16.31 -20.41
N ALA A 126 -8.69 16.39 -19.15
CA ALA A 126 -8.32 17.49 -18.25
C ALA A 126 -6.80 17.56 -18.03
N ALA A 127 -6.15 16.41 -17.79
CA ALA A 127 -4.71 16.35 -17.60
C ALA A 127 -3.94 16.83 -18.84
N ILE A 128 -4.34 16.40 -20.05
CA ILE A 128 -3.68 16.85 -21.29
C ILE A 128 -3.93 18.34 -21.55
N ALA A 129 -5.15 18.84 -21.32
CA ALA A 129 -5.48 20.26 -21.51
C ALA A 129 -4.73 21.20 -20.55
N ALA A 130 -4.33 20.70 -19.38
CA ALA A 130 -3.56 21.46 -18.39
C ALA A 130 -2.05 21.50 -18.67
N LEU A 131 -1.55 20.74 -19.66
CA LEU A 131 -0.12 20.71 -19.97
C LEU A 131 0.35 22.06 -20.55
N PRO A 132 1.56 22.51 -20.18
CA PRO A 132 2.17 23.64 -20.87
C PRO A 132 2.43 23.30 -22.33
N GLY A 133 2.32 24.29 -23.19
CA GLY A 133 2.66 24.12 -24.61
C GLY A 133 4.11 23.66 -24.81
N CYS A 134 4.37 23.01 -25.93
CA CYS A 134 5.72 22.55 -26.24
C CYS A 134 6.69 23.73 -26.45
N PRO A 135 7.94 23.63 -25.99
CA PRO A 135 9.00 24.59 -26.34
C PRO A 135 9.17 24.68 -27.85
N VAL A 136 9.55 25.86 -28.34
CA VAL A 136 9.83 26.09 -29.78
C VAL A 136 10.88 25.10 -30.33
N ALA A 137 11.87 24.74 -29.50
CA ALA A 137 12.90 23.75 -29.83
C ALA A 137 12.44 22.28 -29.85
N ALA A 138 11.21 22.01 -29.38
CA ALA A 138 10.66 20.66 -29.27
C ALA A 138 9.18 20.62 -29.71
N PRO A 139 8.87 20.98 -30.97
CA PRO A 139 7.50 20.97 -31.47
C PRO A 139 6.94 19.52 -31.42
N GLY A 140 5.65 19.39 -31.11
CA GLY A 140 5.00 18.07 -31.00
C GLY A 140 5.40 17.24 -29.79
N CYS A 141 6.02 17.81 -28.76
CA CYS A 141 6.44 17.12 -27.55
C CYS A 141 5.28 16.41 -26.85
N ILE A 142 4.08 16.99 -26.83
CA ILE A 142 2.89 16.38 -26.21
C ILE A 142 2.48 15.13 -27.00
N ASP A 143 2.37 15.18 -28.32
CA ASP A 143 2.00 14.02 -29.14
C ASP A 143 3.03 12.90 -29.04
N GLN A 144 4.31 13.23 -28.95
CA GLN A 144 5.40 12.27 -28.71
C GLN A 144 5.28 11.62 -27.33
N GLY A 145 4.93 12.39 -26.28
CA GLY A 145 4.65 11.87 -24.96
C GLY A 145 3.46 10.94 -24.95
N ILE A 146 2.36 11.33 -25.62
CA ILE A 146 1.17 10.49 -25.80
C ILE A 146 1.54 9.16 -26.48
N ALA A 147 2.34 9.21 -27.54
CA ALA A 147 2.79 8.01 -28.24
C ALA A 147 3.64 7.09 -27.36
N ALA A 148 4.56 7.65 -26.55
CA ALA A 148 5.37 6.91 -25.59
C ALA A 148 4.52 6.22 -24.52
N GLY A 149 3.55 6.93 -23.94
CA GLY A 149 2.61 6.39 -22.97
C GLY A 149 1.74 5.26 -23.54
N ALA A 150 1.23 5.45 -24.75
CA ALA A 150 0.42 4.44 -25.43
C ALA A 150 1.23 3.16 -25.71
N ALA A 151 2.47 3.28 -26.18
CA ALA A 151 3.33 2.14 -26.44
C ALA A 151 3.65 1.36 -25.16
N SER A 152 3.92 2.04 -24.06
CA SER A 152 4.19 1.40 -22.76
C SER A 152 2.95 0.70 -22.18
N ALA A 153 1.78 1.32 -22.27
CA ALA A 153 0.53 0.70 -21.87
C ALA A 153 0.23 -0.57 -22.69
N ALA A 154 0.40 -0.49 -24.02
CA ALA A 154 0.20 -1.65 -24.90
C ALA A 154 1.15 -2.81 -24.55
N ALA A 155 2.41 -2.52 -24.25
CA ALA A 155 3.41 -3.52 -23.90
C ALA A 155 3.01 -4.31 -22.64
N ILE A 156 2.69 -3.64 -21.53
CA ILE A 156 2.30 -4.34 -20.31
C ILE A 156 0.95 -5.06 -20.45
N LEU A 157 -0.01 -4.50 -21.17
CA LEU A 157 -1.30 -5.14 -21.42
C LEU A 157 -1.11 -6.44 -22.21
N GLN A 158 -0.24 -6.43 -23.22
CA GLN A 158 0.11 -7.62 -24.00
C GLN A 158 0.83 -8.66 -23.14
N GLU A 159 1.82 -8.25 -22.34
CA GLU A 159 2.60 -9.15 -21.49
C GLU A 159 1.74 -9.83 -20.42
N ARG A 160 0.71 -9.13 -19.94
CA ARG A 160 -0.22 -9.65 -18.93
C ARG A 160 -1.48 -10.31 -19.51
N GLN A 161 -1.54 -10.48 -20.82
CA GLN A 161 -2.62 -11.22 -21.47
C GLN A 161 -2.52 -12.70 -21.09
N GLY A 162 -3.64 -13.28 -20.60
CA GLY A 162 -3.68 -14.70 -20.22
C GLY A 162 -2.83 -15.06 -18.99
N ASP A 163 -2.49 -14.10 -18.14
CA ASP A 163 -1.65 -14.29 -16.96
C ASP A 163 -2.29 -15.06 -15.79
N GLY A 164 -3.49 -15.62 -15.98
CA GLY A 164 -4.22 -16.37 -14.96
C GLY A 164 -5.17 -15.53 -14.10
N SER A 165 -5.22 -14.22 -14.27
CA SER A 165 -6.10 -13.33 -13.51
C SER A 165 -7.60 -13.59 -13.71
N ALA A 166 -7.97 -14.27 -14.79
CA ALA A 166 -9.35 -14.65 -15.09
C ALA A 166 -9.87 -15.84 -14.24
N THR A 167 -9.03 -16.45 -13.40
CA THR A 167 -9.39 -17.62 -12.58
C THR A 167 -9.33 -17.33 -11.07
N PRO A 168 -10.00 -16.27 -10.55
CA PRO A 168 -9.89 -15.89 -9.13
C PRO A 168 -10.59 -16.87 -8.19
N HIS A 169 -11.60 -17.59 -8.67
CA HIS A 169 -12.41 -18.51 -7.87
C HIS A 169 -12.32 -19.95 -8.42
N LEU A 170 -12.10 -20.90 -7.51
CA LEU A 170 -12.07 -22.33 -7.82
C LEU A 170 -13.02 -23.08 -6.87
N PRO A 171 -13.59 -24.21 -7.27
CA PRO A 171 -14.41 -25.04 -6.38
C PRO A 171 -13.66 -25.41 -5.10
N TYR A 172 -14.38 -25.42 -3.99
CA TYR A 172 -13.89 -25.83 -2.68
C TYR A 172 -14.70 -27.03 -2.22
N THR A 173 -14.06 -28.17 -2.08
CA THR A 173 -14.72 -29.46 -1.89
C THR A 173 -14.33 -30.16 -0.59
N LEU A 174 -13.57 -29.49 0.29
CA LEU A 174 -13.19 -30.09 1.57
C LEU A 174 -14.38 -30.21 2.50
N ALA A 175 -14.55 -31.41 3.05
CA ALA A 175 -15.58 -31.67 4.05
C ALA A 175 -15.33 -30.87 5.35
N PRO A 176 -16.37 -30.45 6.06
CA PRO A 176 -16.24 -29.84 7.38
C PRO A 176 -15.48 -30.76 8.35
N GLY A 177 -14.57 -30.14 9.12
CA GLY A 177 -13.78 -30.85 10.13
C GLY A 177 -12.95 -29.88 10.98
N PRO A 178 -12.46 -30.32 12.14
CA PRO A 178 -11.61 -29.48 12.99
C PRO A 178 -10.40 -28.97 12.23
N GLY A 179 -10.17 -27.65 12.28
CA GLY A 179 -9.06 -27.00 11.58
C GLY A 179 -9.30 -26.71 10.10
N ILE A 180 -10.39 -27.24 9.49
CA ILE A 180 -10.68 -27.05 8.07
C ILE A 180 -11.58 -25.83 7.88
N TYR A 181 -11.17 -24.93 6.98
CA TYR A 181 -11.93 -23.75 6.61
C TYR A 181 -13.36 -24.12 6.18
N GLN A 182 -14.31 -23.37 6.66
CA GLN A 182 -15.70 -23.37 6.23
C GLN A 182 -16.16 -21.94 5.94
N PRO A 183 -17.07 -21.72 4.98
CA PRO A 183 -17.71 -20.42 4.79
C PRO A 183 -18.33 -19.91 6.10
N THR A 184 -18.16 -18.62 6.36
CA THR A 184 -18.64 -17.96 7.57
C THR A 184 -19.74 -16.94 7.21
N PRO A 185 -20.71 -16.68 8.12
CA PRO A 185 -21.73 -15.65 7.86
C PRO A 185 -21.15 -14.24 7.61
N PRO A 186 -21.81 -13.39 6.83
CA PRO A 186 -22.97 -13.71 6.00
C PRO A 186 -22.53 -14.48 4.75
N THR A 187 -22.96 -15.74 4.69
CA THR A 187 -22.66 -16.58 3.53
C THR A 187 -23.83 -16.47 2.57
N PRO A 188 -23.67 -15.91 1.36
CA PRO A 188 -24.73 -15.98 0.37
C PRO A 188 -25.05 -17.43 0.06
N PRO A 189 -26.33 -17.77 -0.19
CA PRO A 189 -26.69 -19.13 -0.54
C PRO A 189 -26.05 -19.57 -1.87
N PRO A 190 -25.83 -20.87 -2.10
CA PRO A 190 -25.39 -21.39 -3.39
C PRO A 190 -26.30 -20.85 -4.52
N PRO A 191 -25.80 -20.57 -5.74
CA PRO A 191 -24.51 -21.00 -6.29
C PRO A 191 -23.35 -20.00 -6.15
N ALA A 192 -23.37 -19.10 -5.17
CA ALA A 192 -22.28 -18.16 -5.06
C ALA A 192 -20.91 -18.87 -4.95
N PRO A 193 -19.88 -18.39 -5.64
CA PRO A 193 -18.58 -19.06 -5.62
C PRO A 193 -17.92 -18.90 -4.26
N TYR A 194 -17.64 -19.99 -3.65
CA TYR A 194 -16.90 -20.04 -2.41
C TYR A 194 -15.79 -21.04 -2.50
N PRO A 195 -14.76 -20.76 -1.77
CA PRO A 195 -14.28 -19.52 -1.19
C PRO A 195 -13.65 -18.62 -2.25
N GLN A 196 -13.52 -17.34 -1.93
CA GLN A 196 -13.01 -16.37 -2.90
C GLN A 196 -11.51 -16.50 -3.13
N PHE A 197 -11.07 -16.15 -4.34
CA PHE A 197 -9.68 -16.04 -4.77
C PHE A 197 -8.87 -17.35 -4.72
N ALA A 198 -9.52 -18.52 -4.71
CA ALA A 198 -8.83 -19.80 -4.71
C ALA A 198 -7.92 -19.98 -5.92
N GLY A 199 -8.30 -19.42 -7.08
CA GLY A 199 -7.50 -19.43 -8.31
C GLY A 199 -6.42 -18.35 -8.38
N TRP A 200 -6.35 -17.41 -7.44
CA TRP A 200 -5.42 -16.29 -7.51
C TRP A 200 -3.95 -16.71 -7.48
N ALA A 201 -3.65 -17.83 -6.89
CA ALA A 201 -2.32 -18.43 -6.91
C ALA A 201 -1.85 -18.88 -8.33
N ASN A 202 -2.75 -18.88 -9.31
CA ASN A 202 -2.41 -19.18 -10.71
C ASN A 202 -2.00 -17.92 -11.49
N LEU A 203 -2.12 -16.74 -10.91
CA LEU A 203 -1.60 -15.52 -11.52
C LEU A 203 -0.09 -15.67 -11.75
N VAL A 204 0.37 -15.36 -12.96
CA VAL A 204 1.81 -15.26 -13.26
C VAL A 204 2.38 -14.10 -12.42
N PRO A 205 3.40 -14.32 -11.60
CA PRO A 205 3.99 -13.27 -10.79
C PRO A 205 4.62 -12.16 -11.64
N PHE A 206 4.78 -10.98 -11.03
CA PHE A 206 5.49 -9.86 -11.64
C PHE A 206 7.02 -9.96 -11.45
N ALA A 207 7.49 -10.50 -10.32
CA ALA A 207 8.91 -10.51 -9.99
C ALA A 207 9.39 -11.79 -9.31
N ILE A 208 8.57 -12.43 -8.48
CA ILE A 208 8.96 -13.68 -7.85
C ILE A 208 8.96 -14.83 -8.88
N ILE A 209 9.82 -15.82 -8.66
CA ILE A 209 10.01 -16.93 -9.61
C ILE A 209 8.80 -17.87 -9.62
N SER A 210 8.15 -18.03 -8.47
CA SER A 210 6.96 -18.88 -8.33
C SER A 210 6.16 -18.51 -7.08
N ARG A 211 4.88 -18.90 -7.05
CA ARG A 211 3.99 -18.76 -5.91
C ARG A 211 4.50 -19.42 -4.62
N ARG A 212 5.51 -20.31 -4.70
CA ARG A 212 6.10 -21.02 -3.55
C ARG A 212 7.35 -20.35 -3.01
N GLN A 213 7.96 -19.44 -3.75
CA GLN A 213 9.30 -18.90 -3.43
C GLN A 213 9.41 -18.34 -2.00
N PHE A 214 8.40 -17.63 -1.53
CA PHE A 214 8.40 -17.04 -0.19
C PHE A 214 7.18 -17.47 0.63
N MET A 215 6.57 -18.60 0.26
CA MET A 215 5.39 -19.12 0.95
C MET A 215 5.67 -19.28 2.44
N ALA A 216 4.72 -18.83 3.27
CA ALA A 216 4.80 -19.02 4.71
C ALA A 216 4.89 -20.52 5.05
N PRO A 217 5.80 -20.92 5.95
CA PRO A 217 5.92 -22.31 6.37
C PRO A 217 4.69 -22.75 7.17
N ARG A 218 4.54 -24.07 7.35
CA ARG A 218 3.53 -24.58 8.24
C ARG A 218 3.81 -24.16 9.69
N ALA A 219 2.92 -23.35 10.24
CA ALA A 219 3.06 -22.84 11.59
C ALA A 219 2.72 -23.91 12.66
N PRO A 220 3.37 -23.90 13.84
CA PRO A 220 3.04 -24.80 14.96
C PRO A 220 1.59 -24.67 15.42
N GLU A 221 1.02 -23.47 15.35
CA GLU A 221 -0.35 -23.10 15.72
C GLU A 221 -1.41 -23.80 14.89
N LEU A 222 -1.05 -24.29 13.68
CA LEU A 222 -1.93 -25.11 12.86
C LEU A 222 -2.22 -26.49 13.46
N ARG A 223 -1.55 -26.86 14.57
CA ARG A 223 -1.80 -28.09 15.35
C ARG A 223 -2.80 -27.78 16.45
N LEU A 224 -4.05 -28.15 16.27
CA LEU A 224 -5.14 -27.78 17.18
C LEU A 224 -4.89 -28.19 18.66
N LYS A 225 -4.20 -29.31 18.92
CA LYS A 225 -3.86 -29.78 20.27
C LYS A 225 -2.70 -29.04 20.93
N SER A 226 -2.05 -28.08 20.20
CA SER A 226 -0.94 -27.34 20.77
C SER A 226 -1.42 -26.26 21.76
N ARG A 227 -0.53 -25.90 22.69
CA ARG A 227 -0.76 -24.75 23.57
C ARG A 227 -0.76 -23.45 22.75
N ALA A 228 0.15 -23.34 21.76
CA ALA A 228 0.23 -22.16 20.91
C ALA A 228 -1.10 -21.87 20.20
N TYR A 229 -1.77 -22.89 19.63
CA TYR A 229 -3.12 -22.71 19.07
C TYR A 229 -4.12 -22.24 20.12
N ALA A 230 -4.10 -22.81 21.32
CA ALA A 230 -5.05 -22.42 22.37
C ALA A 230 -4.84 -20.97 22.83
N ASP A 231 -3.59 -20.52 22.93
CA ASP A 231 -3.28 -19.14 23.28
C ASP A 231 -3.85 -18.17 22.22
N GLU A 232 -3.65 -18.45 20.94
CA GLU A 232 -4.20 -17.70 19.81
C GLU A 232 -5.74 -17.69 19.77
N TYR A 233 -6.35 -18.86 19.98
CA TYR A 233 -7.79 -19.02 20.05
C TYR A 233 -8.39 -18.15 21.18
N ASN A 234 -7.81 -18.23 22.38
CA ASN A 234 -8.31 -17.50 23.53
C ASN A 234 -8.08 -15.99 23.40
N GLU A 235 -6.97 -15.56 22.78
CA GLU A 235 -6.74 -14.15 22.49
C GLU A 235 -7.85 -13.58 21.61
N VAL A 236 -8.02 -14.13 20.40
CA VAL A 236 -9.01 -13.58 19.45
C VAL A 236 -10.43 -13.68 20.00
N LYS A 237 -10.76 -14.74 20.73
CA LYS A 237 -12.06 -14.89 21.40
C LYS A 237 -12.33 -13.78 22.40
N ALA A 238 -11.32 -13.44 23.21
CA ALA A 238 -11.45 -12.42 24.25
C ALA A 238 -11.54 -11.00 23.68
N VAL A 239 -10.68 -10.65 22.71
CA VAL A 239 -10.54 -9.26 22.25
C VAL A 239 -11.27 -8.93 20.95
N GLY A 240 -11.63 -9.94 20.14
CA GLY A 240 -12.15 -9.75 18.78
C GLY A 240 -13.66 -9.89 18.65
N SER A 241 -14.40 -10.06 19.76
CA SER A 241 -15.87 -10.23 19.70
C SER A 241 -16.60 -8.94 19.45
N PHE A 242 -17.75 -9.04 18.75
CA PHE A 242 -18.65 -7.91 18.54
C PHE A 242 -19.09 -7.29 19.89
N ALA A 243 -19.43 -8.13 20.86
CA ALA A 243 -19.89 -7.68 22.17
C ALA A 243 -18.84 -6.77 22.85
N VAL A 244 -17.56 -7.19 22.86
CA VAL A 244 -16.47 -6.44 23.50
C VAL A 244 -16.18 -5.15 22.73
N ARG A 245 -16.06 -5.22 21.41
CA ARG A 245 -15.69 -4.04 20.62
C ARG A 245 -16.81 -3.02 20.47
N ASN A 246 -18.06 -3.48 20.39
CA ASN A 246 -19.23 -2.60 20.31
C ASN A 246 -19.55 -1.92 21.64
N ALA A 247 -19.20 -2.55 22.78
CA ALA A 247 -19.31 -1.91 24.09
C ALA A 247 -18.29 -0.76 24.29
N ALA A 248 -17.20 -0.73 23.52
CA ALA A 248 -16.16 0.29 23.56
C ALA A 248 -15.76 0.74 22.14
N PRO A 249 -16.67 1.38 21.37
CA PRO A 249 -16.46 1.69 19.96
C PRO A 249 -15.33 2.70 19.73
N ASP A 250 -15.05 3.54 20.70
CA ASP A 250 -14.00 4.58 20.63
C ASP A 250 -12.69 4.16 21.29
N SER A 251 -12.62 2.93 21.84
CA SER A 251 -11.35 2.39 22.32
C SER A 251 -10.32 2.30 21.19
N GLU A 252 -9.03 2.33 21.55
CA GLU A 252 -7.94 2.28 20.57
C GLU A 252 -8.03 1.00 19.71
N GLU A 253 -8.32 -0.13 20.31
CA GLU A 253 -8.46 -1.42 19.62
C GLU A 253 -9.63 -1.42 18.63
N SER A 254 -10.78 -0.85 19.02
CA SER A 254 -11.94 -0.74 18.12
C SER A 254 -11.67 0.22 16.96
N ARG A 255 -10.95 1.30 17.20
CA ARG A 255 -10.53 2.25 16.16
C ARG A 255 -9.51 1.62 15.20
N VAL A 256 -8.49 0.92 15.74
CA VAL A 256 -7.50 0.20 14.94
C VAL A 256 -8.16 -0.85 14.05
N ALA A 257 -9.09 -1.65 14.61
CA ALA A 257 -9.83 -2.66 13.85
C ALA A 257 -10.57 -2.08 12.63
N ARG A 258 -11.15 -0.88 12.76
CA ARG A 258 -11.91 -0.22 11.69
C ARG A 258 -11.04 0.56 10.71
N TYR A 259 -9.92 1.13 11.17
CA TYR A 259 -9.07 2.01 10.38
C TYR A 259 -8.47 1.33 9.14
N PHE A 260 -7.85 0.16 9.32
CA PHE A 260 -7.15 -0.50 8.22
C PHE A 260 -8.06 -0.97 7.09
N PRO A 261 -9.21 -1.64 7.35
CA PRO A 261 -10.13 -2.00 6.28
C PRO A 261 -10.76 -0.81 5.56
N ALA A 262 -10.87 0.33 6.25
CA ALA A 262 -11.46 1.55 5.70
C ALA A 262 -10.50 2.37 4.81
N GLY A 263 -9.30 1.87 4.54
CA GLY A 263 -8.30 2.53 3.69
C GLY A 263 -6.96 2.80 4.36
N GLY A 264 -6.81 2.56 5.67
CA GLY A 264 -5.53 2.73 6.38
C GLY A 264 -4.41 1.81 5.89
N ALA A 265 -4.75 0.77 5.12
CA ALA A 265 -3.81 -0.11 4.44
C ALA A 265 -3.59 0.25 2.95
N ASN A 266 -4.04 1.41 2.48
CA ASN A 266 -3.78 1.84 1.11
C ASN A 266 -2.31 2.21 0.94
N LEU A 267 -1.53 1.29 0.35
CA LEU A 267 -0.07 1.44 0.19
C LEU A 267 0.32 2.59 -0.73
N ASN A 268 -0.50 2.92 -1.73
CA ASN A 268 -0.24 4.06 -2.61
C ASN A 268 -0.47 5.39 -1.87
N ALA A 269 -1.54 5.50 -1.06
CA ALA A 269 -1.76 6.66 -0.22
C ALA A 269 -0.65 6.84 0.83
N ILE A 270 -0.20 5.74 1.46
CA ILE A 270 0.95 5.75 2.38
C ILE A 270 2.21 6.20 1.62
N ALA A 271 2.49 5.66 0.44
CA ALA A 271 3.66 6.03 -0.35
C ALA A 271 3.61 7.52 -0.76
N ARG A 272 2.45 8.03 -1.21
CA ARG A 272 2.26 9.46 -1.49
C ARG A 272 2.53 10.33 -0.25
N ALA A 273 2.01 9.93 0.91
CA ALA A 273 2.23 10.65 2.16
C ALA A 273 3.71 10.61 2.59
N VAL A 274 4.40 9.49 2.40
CA VAL A 274 5.85 9.35 2.69
C VAL A 274 6.71 10.20 1.77
N VAL A 275 6.35 10.33 0.48
CA VAL A 275 7.13 11.13 -0.47
C VAL A 275 6.78 12.61 -0.43
N ALA A 276 5.63 12.99 0.13
CA ALA A 276 5.26 14.39 0.32
C ALA A 276 6.35 15.11 1.13
N GLY A 277 6.94 16.14 0.57
CA GLY A 277 8.06 16.87 1.20
C GLY A 277 9.45 16.24 1.00
N LYS A 278 9.59 15.20 0.17
CA LYS A 278 10.87 14.68 -0.29
C LYS A 278 11.19 15.21 -1.70
N SER A 279 12.44 15.55 -1.93
CA SER A 279 12.92 16.02 -3.25
C SER A 279 13.13 14.84 -4.18
N LEU A 280 12.05 14.16 -4.55
CA LEU A 280 12.05 13.12 -5.57
C LEU A 280 11.46 13.67 -6.88
N ASP A 281 12.03 13.24 -7.99
CA ASP A 281 11.47 13.54 -9.30
C ASP A 281 10.46 12.47 -9.75
N ARG A 282 9.78 12.70 -10.87
CA ARG A 282 8.74 11.81 -11.39
C ARG A 282 9.24 10.40 -11.78
N TRP A 283 10.51 10.26 -12.21
CA TRP A 283 11.10 8.93 -12.47
C TRP A 283 11.29 8.14 -11.19
N GLN A 284 11.71 8.82 -10.13
CA GLN A 284 11.87 8.24 -8.81
C GLN A 284 10.52 7.85 -8.21
N HIS A 285 9.51 8.71 -8.34
CA HIS A 285 8.14 8.39 -7.92
C HIS A 285 7.60 7.17 -8.68
N ALA A 286 7.70 7.18 -10.02
CA ALA A 286 7.21 6.08 -10.85
C ALA A 286 7.87 4.75 -10.49
N ARG A 287 9.19 4.74 -10.26
CA ARG A 287 9.90 3.55 -9.81
C ARG A 287 9.39 3.06 -8.45
N LEU A 288 9.22 3.95 -7.49
CA LEU A 288 8.74 3.59 -6.15
C LEU A 288 7.35 2.96 -6.22
N PHE A 289 6.39 3.62 -6.89
CA PHE A 289 5.03 3.12 -6.97
C PHE A 289 4.93 1.80 -7.75
N ALA A 290 5.68 1.64 -8.83
CA ALA A 290 5.72 0.38 -9.56
C ALA A 290 6.24 -0.78 -8.68
N LEU A 291 7.37 -0.57 -7.96
CA LEU A 291 7.93 -1.57 -7.06
C LEU A 291 6.97 -1.94 -5.91
N VAL A 292 6.30 -0.94 -5.31
CA VAL A 292 5.32 -1.18 -4.23
C VAL A 292 4.19 -2.08 -4.72
N ASN A 293 3.58 -1.74 -5.86
CA ASN A 293 2.42 -2.49 -6.37
C ASN A 293 2.79 -3.88 -6.90
N MET A 294 3.97 -4.04 -7.53
CA MET A 294 4.50 -5.37 -7.89
C MET A 294 4.68 -6.25 -6.66
N ALA A 295 5.31 -5.71 -5.60
CA ALA A 295 5.58 -6.46 -4.38
C ALA A 295 4.30 -6.88 -3.66
N VAL A 296 3.30 -6.01 -3.59
CA VAL A 296 2.01 -6.31 -2.98
C VAL A 296 1.27 -7.39 -3.78
N THR A 297 1.25 -7.28 -5.10
CA THR A 297 0.60 -8.28 -5.97
C THR A 297 1.25 -9.66 -5.81
N ASP A 298 2.57 -9.73 -5.88
CA ASP A 298 3.31 -10.99 -5.75
C ASP A 298 3.20 -11.60 -4.35
N ALA A 299 3.16 -10.76 -3.30
CA ALA A 299 2.92 -11.23 -1.94
C ALA A 299 1.52 -11.84 -1.77
N LEU A 300 0.50 -11.30 -2.44
CA LEU A 300 -0.84 -11.88 -2.43
C LEU A 300 -0.91 -13.20 -3.20
N ILE A 301 -0.14 -13.38 -4.28
CA ILE A 301 -0.05 -14.67 -4.99
C ILE A 301 0.44 -15.76 -4.03
N THR A 302 1.53 -15.51 -3.31
CA THR A 302 2.08 -16.47 -2.34
C THR A 302 1.13 -16.71 -1.18
N THR A 303 0.46 -15.66 -0.71
CA THR A 303 -0.51 -15.73 0.39
C THR A 303 -1.72 -16.57 0.02
N PHE A 304 -2.32 -16.36 -1.14
CA PHE A 304 -3.46 -17.18 -1.57
C PHE A 304 -3.06 -18.61 -1.89
N HIS A 305 -1.83 -18.84 -2.38
CA HIS A 305 -1.31 -20.20 -2.50
C HIS A 305 -1.23 -20.90 -1.13
N ALA A 306 -0.68 -20.22 -0.10
CA ALA A 306 -0.58 -20.76 1.25
C ALA A 306 -1.96 -21.00 1.88
N LYS A 307 -2.89 -20.05 1.73
CA LYS A 307 -4.26 -20.17 2.25
C LYS A 307 -4.94 -21.46 1.79
N TYR A 308 -4.89 -21.75 0.50
CA TYR A 308 -5.52 -22.95 -0.08
C TYR A 308 -4.66 -24.22 -0.02
N THR A 309 -3.40 -24.08 0.42
CA THR A 309 -2.55 -25.23 0.77
C THR A 309 -2.84 -25.71 2.21
N TYR A 310 -2.99 -24.77 3.14
CA TYR A 310 -3.20 -25.08 4.55
C TYR A 310 -4.68 -25.17 4.91
N THR A 311 -5.56 -24.47 4.21
CA THR A 311 -7.03 -24.49 4.37
C THR A 311 -7.49 -24.27 5.80
N PHE A 312 -6.75 -23.48 6.58
CA PHE A 312 -7.01 -23.33 8.01
C PHE A 312 -8.28 -22.48 8.26
N TRP A 313 -9.09 -22.94 9.22
CA TRP A 313 -10.35 -22.29 9.58
C TRP A 313 -10.17 -20.89 10.17
N ARG A 314 -11.27 -20.13 10.17
CA ARG A 314 -11.35 -18.79 10.77
C ARG A 314 -11.68 -18.87 12.26
N PRO A 315 -11.37 -17.83 13.07
CA PRO A 315 -11.79 -17.75 14.47
C PRO A 315 -13.28 -18.01 14.67
N TYR A 316 -14.14 -17.46 13.79
CA TYR A 316 -15.57 -17.70 13.84
C TYR A 316 -15.89 -19.21 13.85
N THR A 317 -15.38 -19.96 12.88
CA THR A 317 -15.61 -21.41 12.79
C THR A 317 -15.03 -22.15 13.99
N ALA A 318 -13.80 -21.81 14.39
CA ALA A 318 -13.11 -22.44 15.49
C ALA A 318 -13.87 -22.27 16.83
N ILE A 319 -14.36 -21.06 17.10
CA ILE A 319 -15.05 -20.74 18.36
C ILE A 319 -16.45 -21.36 18.42
N HIS A 320 -17.10 -21.58 17.25
CA HIS A 320 -18.39 -22.29 17.19
C HIS A 320 -18.25 -23.82 17.15
N TRP A 321 -17.04 -24.35 16.89
CA TRP A 321 -16.86 -25.79 16.78
C TRP A 321 -16.97 -26.45 18.16
N SER A 322 -17.80 -27.50 18.26
CA SER A 322 -18.16 -28.09 19.53
C SER A 322 -16.99 -28.73 20.29
N ASP A 323 -16.06 -29.37 19.58
CA ASP A 323 -14.87 -30.00 20.14
C ASP A 323 -13.76 -30.08 19.11
N ASP A 324 -12.69 -29.31 19.29
CA ASP A 324 -11.47 -29.32 18.47
C ASP A 324 -10.38 -30.26 19.03
N GLY A 325 -10.68 -30.97 20.11
CA GLY A 325 -9.78 -31.89 20.79
C GLY A 325 -8.71 -31.20 21.65
N ASN A 326 -8.86 -29.91 21.95
CA ASN A 326 -7.95 -29.17 22.84
C ASN A 326 -8.67 -28.77 24.14
N PRO A 327 -8.28 -29.30 25.31
CA PRO A 327 -8.98 -28.97 26.55
C PRO A 327 -8.79 -27.52 27.02
N ARG A 328 -7.94 -26.74 26.36
CA ARG A 328 -7.69 -25.30 26.67
C ARG A 328 -8.56 -24.34 25.86
N THR A 329 -9.24 -24.84 24.83
CA THR A 329 -10.22 -24.09 24.05
C THR A 329 -11.63 -24.44 24.52
N ARG A 330 -12.50 -23.45 24.61
CA ARG A 330 -13.91 -23.65 24.95
C ARG A 330 -14.79 -23.01 23.89
N PRO A 331 -15.68 -23.77 23.25
CA PRO A 331 -16.60 -23.26 22.28
C PRO A 331 -17.54 -22.20 22.87
N ASP A 332 -18.03 -21.32 21.99
CA ASP A 332 -19.02 -20.32 22.35
C ASP A 332 -19.93 -20.07 21.13
N PRO A 333 -21.08 -20.74 21.06
CA PRO A 333 -22.01 -20.58 19.93
C PRO A 333 -22.63 -19.18 19.78
N ALA A 334 -22.55 -18.35 20.82
CA ALA A 334 -23.06 -16.97 20.78
C ALA A 334 -21.99 -15.94 20.34
N TRP A 335 -20.74 -16.35 20.22
CA TRP A 335 -19.65 -15.47 19.84
C TRP A 335 -19.80 -15.01 18.39
N THR A 336 -19.61 -13.71 18.13
CA THR A 336 -19.54 -13.14 16.78
C THR A 336 -18.31 -12.25 16.65
N SER A 337 -17.67 -12.27 15.48
CA SER A 337 -16.56 -11.37 15.19
C SER A 337 -17.05 -9.92 15.11
N TYR A 338 -16.17 -8.98 15.49
CA TYR A 338 -16.48 -7.54 15.42
C TYR A 338 -16.72 -7.08 13.99
N LEU A 339 -15.90 -7.52 13.04
CA LEU A 339 -16.09 -7.22 11.62
C LEU A 339 -16.42 -8.49 10.83
N THR A 340 -17.00 -8.30 9.65
CA THR A 340 -17.33 -9.39 8.74
C THR A 340 -16.09 -10.20 8.37
N THR A 341 -16.16 -11.51 8.58
CA THR A 341 -15.07 -12.42 8.21
C THR A 341 -14.96 -12.59 6.70
N PRO A 342 -13.79 -12.36 6.12
CA PRO A 342 -13.59 -12.55 4.67
C PRO A 342 -13.76 -14.03 4.25
N PRO A 343 -14.37 -14.29 3.06
CA PRO A 343 -14.76 -15.65 2.63
C PRO A 343 -13.59 -16.44 2.01
N TYR A 344 -12.52 -16.64 2.76
CA TYR A 344 -11.36 -17.46 2.40
C TYR A 344 -10.59 -17.92 3.65
N PRO A 345 -9.74 -18.98 3.56
CA PRO A 345 -9.00 -19.53 4.70
C PRO A 345 -8.19 -18.49 5.48
N ASP A 346 -7.92 -18.79 6.77
CA ASP A 346 -7.27 -17.83 7.67
C ASP A 346 -5.80 -17.57 7.32
N TYR A 347 -5.00 -18.63 7.21
CA TYR A 347 -3.53 -18.58 7.25
C TYR A 347 -2.87 -18.57 5.88
N PRO A 348 -1.91 -17.64 5.63
CA PRO A 348 -1.60 -16.42 6.38
C PRO A 348 -2.57 -15.27 6.06
N CYS A 349 -2.53 -14.19 6.86
CA CYS A 349 -3.44 -13.05 6.74
C CYS A 349 -3.10 -12.14 5.55
N GLY A 350 -4.14 -11.70 4.79
CA GLY A 350 -3.95 -10.90 3.57
C GLY A 350 -3.55 -9.44 3.82
N LEU A 351 -4.25 -8.73 4.72
CA LEU A 351 -4.00 -7.29 4.92
C LEU A 351 -2.60 -7.00 5.51
N PRO A 352 -2.12 -7.67 6.58
CA PRO A 352 -0.72 -7.53 7.00
C PRO A 352 0.30 -7.95 5.95
N THR A 353 -0.05 -8.88 5.05
CA THR A 353 0.79 -9.21 3.89
C THR A 353 0.97 -8.01 2.97
N THR A 354 -0.10 -7.29 2.63
CA THR A 354 0.03 -6.10 1.78
C THR A 354 0.88 -5.03 2.47
N MET A 355 0.64 -4.78 3.75
CA MET A 355 1.43 -3.83 4.55
C MET A 355 2.92 -4.20 4.58
N GLY A 356 3.25 -5.45 4.89
CA GLY A 356 4.64 -5.91 4.96
C GLY A 356 5.38 -5.82 3.62
N ALA A 357 4.72 -6.11 2.49
CA ALA A 357 5.33 -6.02 1.17
C ALA A 357 5.64 -4.56 0.78
N GLY A 358 4.64 -3.68 0.83
CA GLY A 358 4.80 -2.28 0.46
C GLY A 358 5.74 -1.52 1.40
N ALA A 359 5.61 -1.71 2.71
CA ALA A 359 6.49 -1.11 3.70
C ALA A 359 7.95 -1.56 3.51
N GLN A 360 8.19 -2.84 3.15
CA GLN A 360 9.54 -3.31 2.90
C GLN A 360 10.16 -2.69 1.64
N VAL A 361 9.39 -2.51 0.57
CA VAL A 361 9.86 -1.77 -0.61
C VAL A 361 10.27 -0.35 -0.21
N MET A 362 9.41 0.38 0.50
CA MET A 362 9.71 1.74 0.95
C MET A 362 10.94 1.79 1.86
N ARG A 363 11.08 0.86 2.82
CA ARG A 363 12.29 0.76 3.66
C ARG A 363 13.55 0.54 2.82
N SER A 364 13.49 -0.35 1.85
CA SER A 364 14.64 -0.62 0.97
C SER A 364 14.96 0.56 0.07
N TYR A 365 13.94 1.28 -0.39
CA TYR A 365 14.07 2.43 -1.29
C TYR A 365 14.74 3.62 -0.58
N PHE A 366 14.33 3.92 0.65
CA PHE A 366 14.83 5.05 1.44
C PHE A 366 15.97 4.68 2.40
N GLY A 367 16.32 3.40 2.52
CA GLY A 367 17.37 2.93 3.43
C GLY A 367 17.02 3.08 4.92
N THR A 368 15.76 3.33 5.27
CA THR A 368 15.32 3.57 6.65
C THR A 368 13.91 3.06 6.92
N ASN A 369 13.65 2.70 8.18
CA ASN A 369 12.30 2.42 8.68
C ASN A 369 11.59 3.68 9.23
N HIS A 370 12.35 4.75 9.50
CA HIS A 370 11.82 6.03 9.97
C HIS A 370 11.29 6.83 8.78
N LEU A 371 10.05 6.58 8.45
CA LEU A 371 9.31 7.19 7.33
C LEU A 371 7.97 7.69 7.89
N PRO A 372 7.95 8.88 8.50
CA PRO A 372 6.76 9.41 9.12
C PRO A 372 5.68 9.74 8.08
N TYR A 373 4.44 9.43 8.41
CA TYR A 373 3.28 9.80 7.62
C TYR A 373 2.02 9.91 8.48
N THR A 374 1.04 10.64 8.00
CA THR A 374 -0.31 10.72 8.57
C THR A 374 -1.31 10.39 7.48
N LEU A 375 -2.29 9.55 7.81
CA LEU A 375 -3.34 9.15 6.88
C LEU A 375 -4.68 9.07 7.60
N ALA A 376 -5.72 9.63 6.98
CA ALA A 376 -7.11 9.51 7.42
C ALA A 376 -7.83 8.40 6.64
N ALA A 377 -8.56 7.55 7.34
CA ALA A 377 -9.36 6.48 6.74
C ALA A 377 -10.57 6.17 7.62
N GLY A 378 -11.76 6.08 7.03
CA GLY A 378 -12.99 5.76 7.76
C GLY A 378 -13.30 6.72 8.93
N GLY A 379 -12.99 8.00 8.78
CA GLY A 379 -13.18 9.02 9.83
C GLY A 379 -12.13 8.95 10.97
N ILE A 380 -11.10 8.12 10.84
CA ILE A 380 -10.04 7.96 11.84
C ILE A 380 -8.72 8.43 11.23
N THR A 381 -8.04 9.37 11.90
CA THR A 381 -6.70 9.81 11.50
C THR A 381 -5.66 9.13 12.39
N ARG A 382 -4.61 8.57 11.77
CA ARG A 382 -3.47 7.98 12.46
C ARG A 382 -2.16 8.50 11.90
N SER A 383 -1.21 8.72 12.81
CA SER A 383 0.16 9.12 12.48
C SER A 383 1.12 8.03 12.91
N TYR A 384 2.05 7.70 12.04
CA TYR A 384 3.11 6.72 12.30
C TYR A 384 4.46 7.36 12.07
N THR A 385 5.41 7.05 12.93
CA THR A 385 6.80 7.51 12.81
C THR A 385 7.63 6.49 12.04
N ARG A 386 7.25 5.22 12.14
CA ARG A 386 7.95 4.10 11.51
C ARG A 386 6.93 3.23 10.77
N LEU A 387 7.33 2.71 9.62
CA LEU A 387 6.49 1.77 8.88
C LEU A 387 6.23 0.46 9.65
N SER A 388 7.19 0.03 10.50
CA SER A 388 7.01 -1.15 11.36
C SER A 388 5.87 -1.00 12.37
N ASP A 389 5.59 0.22 12.81
CA ASP A 389 4.52 0.47 13.77
C ASP A 389 3.14 0.27 13.09
N ALA A 390 3.02 0.76 11.85
CA ALA A 390 1.83 0.52 11.03
C ALA A 390 1.65 -0.97 10.65
N GLU A 391 2.76 -1.69 10.40
CA GLU A 391 2.70 -3.14 10.19
C GLU A 391 2.18 -3.87 11.44
N SER A 392 2.66 -3.51 12.65
CA SER A 392 2.19 -4.07 13.91
C SER A 392 0.70 -3.79 14.12
N ASP A 393 0.29 -2.54 13.97
CA ASP A 393 -1.12 -2.15 14.10
C ASP A 393 -2.01 -2.88 13.07
N SER A 394 -1.48 -3.18 11.89
CA SER A 394 -2.21 -3.94 10.88
C SER A 394 -2.46 -5.40 11.29
N VAL A 395 -1.55 -6.00 12.07
CA VAL A 395 -1.75 -7.32 12.71
C VAL A 395 -2.83 -7.23 13.77
N ASP A 396 -2.68 -6.28 14.70
CA ASP A 396 -3.62 -6.05 15.80
C ASP A 396 -5.03 -5.77 15.27
N ALA A 397 -5.16 -5.00 14.21
CA ALA A 397 -6.44 -4.70 13.57
C ALA A 397 -7.24 -5.96 13.19
N ARG A 398 -6.57 -7.03 12.78
CA ARG A 398 -7.23 -8.27 12.35
C ARG A 398 -7.66 -9.13 13.53
N VAL A 399 -6.87 -9.12 14.62
CA VAL A 399 -7.19 -9.80 15.87
C VAL A 399 -8.35 -9.08 16.57
N TYR A 400 -8.30 -7.76 16.70
CA TYR A 400 -9.36 -6.94 17.27
C TYR A 400 -10.65 -6.97 16.43
N ALA A 401 -10.54 -7.18 15.13
CA ALA A 401 -11.70 -7.41 14.27
C ALA A 401 -12.34 -8.80 14.49
N GLY A 402 -11.67 -9.74 15.19
CA GLY A 402 -12.15 -11.09 15.44
C GLY A 402 -12.10 -12.03 14.23
N ILE A 403 -11.35 -11.70 13.20
CA ILE A 403 -11.43 -12.38 11.90
C ILE A 403 -10.17 -13.14 11.51
N HIS A 404 -9.10 -13.01 12.30
CA HIS A 404 -7.84 -13.73 12.14
C HIS A 404 -7.20 -14.08 13.48
N PHE A 405 -6.46 -15.17 13.48
CA PHE A 405 -5.49 -15.47 14.53
C PHE A 405 -4.22 -14.64 14.31
N ARG A 406 -3.56 -14.22 15.39
CA ARG A 406 -2.36 -13.37 15.35
C ARG A 406 -1.22 -13.99 14.56
N PHE A 407 -0.90 -15.26 14.83
CA PHE A 407 0.19 -15.97 14.16
C PHE A 407 0.06 -15.94 12.63
N GLY A 408 -1.18 -16.00 12.11
CA GLY A 408 -1.43 -15.92 10.68
C GLY A 408 -1.12 -14.53 10.11
N CYS A 409 -1.36 -13.50 10.89
CA CYS A 409 -1.08 -12.11 10.52
C CYS A 409 0.43 -11.81 10.55
N GLU A 410 1.13 -12.27 11.58
CA GLU A 410 2.58 -12.16 11.69
C GLU A 410 3.31 -12.93 10.58
N ALA A 411 2.86 -14.14 10.28
CA ALA A 411 3.38 -14.93 9.16
C ALA A 411 3.21 -14.19 7.82
N GLY A 412 2.09 -13.49 7.63
CA GLY A 412 1.83 -12.65 6.47
C GLY A 412 2.87 -11.53 6.32
N VAL A 413 3.17 -10.81 7.41
CA VAL A 413 4.21 -9.75 7.42
C VAL A 413 5.59 -10.35 7.12
N VAL A 414 5.96 -11.46 7.77
CA VAL A 414 7.28 -12.07 7.61
C VAL A 414 7.52 -12.55 6.17
N GLN A 415 6.54 -13.24 5.57
CA GLN A 415 6.66 -13.71 4.19
C GLN A 415 6.73 -12.53 3.20
N SER A 416 5.88 -11.53 3.38
CA SER A 416 5.75 -10.42 2.42
C SER A 416 6.94 -9.46 2.46
N ARG A 417 7.59 -9.29 3.60
CA ARG A 417 8.87 -8.57 3.68
C ARG A 417 9.94 -9.22 2.80
N LYS A 418 9.98 -10.55 2.70
CA LYS A 418 10.92 -11.25 1.80
C LYS A 418 10.59 -10.95 0.33
N VAL A 419 9.29 -10.93 -0.03
CA VAL A 419 8.85 -10.54 -1.37
C VAL A 419 9.24 -9.09 -1.67
N GLY A 420 8.92 -8.14 -0.79
CA GLY A 420 9.25 -6.73 -0.99
C GLY A 420 10.76 -6.48 -1.16
N LYS A 421 11.58 -7.17 -0.36
CA LYS A 421 13.05 -7.13 -0.50
C LYS A 421 13.50 -7.68 -1.86
N TRP A 422 12.94 -8.80 -2.29
CA TRP A 422 13.24 -9.42 -3.59
C TRP A 422 12.92 -8.49 -4.75
N VAL A 423 11.68 -7.96 -4.78
CA VAL A 423 11.23 -7.04 -5.83
C VAL A 423 12.15 -5.83 -5.94
N TYR A 424 12.47 -5.17 -4.83
CA TYR A 424 13.37 -4.02 -4.81
C TYR A 424 14.76 -4.33 -5.39
N HIS A 425 15.31 -5.51 -5.10
CA HIS A 425 16.66 -5.87 -5.54
C HIS A 425 16.72 -6.44 -6.96
N THR A 426 15.60 -6.91 -7.52
CA THR A 426 15.60 -7.57 -8.83
C THR A 426 14.95 -6.75 -9.93
N GLN A 427 13.97 -5.87 -9.59
CA GLN A 427 13.20 -5.14 -10.57
C GLN A 427 13.59 -3.67 -10.69
N LEU A 428 13.39 -3.10 -11.87
CA LEU A 428 13.52 -1.67 -12.15
C LEU A 428 14.84 -1.07 -11.61
N ARG A 429 15.93 -1.80 -11.75
CA ARG A 429 17.24 -1.43 -11.20
C ARG A 429 17.79 -0.17 -11.89
N PRO A 430 18.47 0.73 -11.14
CA PRO A 430 19.22 1.82 -11.76
C PRO A 430 20.19 1.29 -12.80
N LEU A 431 20.35 2.02 -13.90
CA LEU A 431 21.37 1.72 -14.89
C LEU A 431 22.74 2.21 -14.40
N PRO A 432 23.85 1.57 -14.83
CA PRO A 432 25.19 2.09 -14.57
C PRO A 432 25.29 3.51 -15.13
N HIS A 433 25.63 4.48 -14.35
CA HIS A 433 25.71 5.93 -14.65
C HIS A 433 24.56 6.78 -14.09
N TRP A 434 23.68 6.21 -13.30
CA TRP A 434 22.64 6.94 -12.52
C TRP A 434 22.72 6.65 -11.02
#